data_7470a0815ad7e17987f9a409c0d63dfa
#
_entry.id   7470a0815ad7e17987f9a409c0d63dfa
#
_cell.length_a   1.000
_cell.length_b   1.000
_cell.length_c   1.000
_cell.angle_alpha   90.00
_cell.angle_beta   90.00
_cell.angle_gamma   90.00
#
_symmetry.space_group_name_H-M   'P 1'
#
loop_
_entity.id
_entity.type
_entity.pdbx_description
1 polymer ?
#
loop_
_entity_poly.entity_id
_entity_poly.type
_entity_poly.pdbx_seq_one_letter_code
_entity_poly.pdbx_strand_id
1 'polypeptide(L)'
;VPFAAAAWLLAVIGVADLIGTTGSGWLADRYDNRWLLTIYYGFRGVSLVWLVSSDPSYAALTIFAIIYGLDFIATVPPTVKLTIGRFGREIGPAIFGWIFASHHVAAGLMTVGAGVSRDFIGSYVPSFLFAGITCFIAAASFYFVKNSDMKSSNI
;
A
#
# COMPACT_ATOMS: atom_id res chain seq x y z
N VAL A 1 -10.21 -20.39 9.24
CA VAL A 1 -11.02 -20.05 8.04
C VAL A 1 -10.93 -21.23 7.09
N PRO A 2 -12.05 -21.79 6.58
CA PRO A 2 -12.04 -22.85 5.57
C PRO A 2 -11.29 -22.41 4.30
N PHE A 3 -10.65 -23.35 3.60
CA PHE A 3 -9.87 -23.06 2.38
C PHE A 3 -10.68 -22.30 1.33
N ALA A 4 -11.93 -22.68 1.09
CA ALA A 4 -12.82 -22.00 0.14
C ALA A 4 -13.08 -20.54 0.53
N ALA A 5 -13.24 -20.24 1.83
CA ALA A 5 -13.44 -18.88 2.30
C ALA A 5 -12.15 -18.04 2.16
N ALA A 6 -10.98 -18.62 2.37
CA ALA A 6 -9.71 -17.94 2.12
C ALA A 6 -9.53 -17.61 0.62
N ALA A 7 -9.85 -18.56 -0.26
CA ALA A 7 -9.81 -18.34 -1.72
C ALA A 7 -10.78 -17.24 -2.16
N TRP A 8 -11.99 -17.21 -1.58
CA TRP A 8 -12.96 -16.16 -1.83
C TRP A 8 -12.44 -14.77 -1.41
N LEU A 9 -11.85 -14.65 -0.22
CA LEU A 9 -11.28 -13.40 0.25
C LEU A 9 -10.15 -12.89 -0.67
N LEU A 10 -9.29 -13.79 -1.17
CA LEU A 10 -8.27 -13.43 -2.16
C LEU A 10 -8.90 -12.94 -3.48
N ALA A 11 -9.96 -13.57 -3.94
CA ALA A 11 -10.69 -13.12 -5.13
C ALA A 11 -11.30 -11.73 -4.93
N VAL A 12 -11.88 -11.46 -3.76
CA VAL A 12 -12.41 -10.14 -3.39
C VAL A 12 -11.30 -9.08 -3.40
N ILE A 13 -10.13 -9.37 -2.81
CA ILE A 13 -8.96 -8.48 -2.87
C ILE A 13 -8.58 -8.19 -4.32
N GLY A 14 -8.48 -9.20 -5.18
CA GLY A 14 -8.10 -9.02 -6.58
C GLY A 14 -9.09 -8.16 -7.38
N VAL A 15 -10.40 -8.35 -7.20
CA VAL A 15 -11.42 -7.52 -7.86
C VAL A 15 -11.38 -6.08 -7.33
N ALA A 16 -11.28 -5.91 -6.02
CA ALA A 16 -11.16 -4.59 -5.40
C ALA A 16 -9.89 -3.85 -5.86
N ASP A 17 -8.77 -4.57 -6.01
CA ASP A 17 -7.51 -4.01 -6.51
C ASP A 17 -7.61 -3.50 -7.95
N LEU A 18 -8.29 -4.20 -8.84
CA LEU A 18 -8.54 -3.70 -10.21
C LEU A 18 -9.27 -2.36 -10.18
N ILE A 19 -10.30 -2.23 -9.34
CA ILE A 19 -11.07 -1.00 -9.19
C ILE A 19 -10.19 0.10 -8.58
N GLY A 20 -9.50 -0.22 -7.49
CA GLY A 20 -8.65 0.70 -6.75
C GLY A 20 -7.50 1.25 -7.59
N THR A 21 -6.78 0.38 -8.27
CA THR A 21 -5.64 0.76 -9.12
C THR A 21 -6.07 1.61 -10.31
N THR A 22 -7.19 1.24 -10.98
CA THR A 22 -7.75 2.02 -12.09
C THR A 22 -8.20 3.40 -11.60
N GLY A 23 -8.94 3.45 -10.48
CA GLY A 23 -9.37 4.69 -9.84
C GLY A 23 -8.19 5.56 -9.41
N SER A 24 -7.15 4.95 -8.84
CA SER A 24 -5.92 5.65 -8.44
C SER A 24 -5.18 6.27 -9.64
N GLY A 25 -5.13 5.57 -10.78
CA GLY A 25 -4.56 6.12 -12.01
C GLY A 25 -5.27 7.41 -12.44
N TRP A 26 -6.61 7.38 -12.43
CA TRP A 26 -7.45 8.53 -12.74
C TRP A 26 -7.29 9.70 -11.72
N LEU A 27 -7.20 9.38 -10.42
CA LEU A 27 -6.95 10.36 -9.37
C LEU A 27 -5.55 10.96 -9.50
N ALA A 28 -4.55 10.16 -9.80
CA ALA A 28 -3.16 10.60 -9.96
C ALA A 28 -2.98 11.58 -11.14
N ASP A 29 -3.90 11.61 -12.12
CA ASP A 29 -3.92 12.60 -13.20
C ASP A 29 -4.46 13.96 -12.77
N ARG A 30 -5.24 14.02 -11.68
CA ARG A 30 -6.02 15.19 -11.28
C ARG A 30 -5.58 15.84 -9.98
N TYR A 31 -5.01 15.03 -9.09
CA TYR A 31 -4.66 15.47 -7.73
C TYR A 31 -3.17 15.38 -7.46
N ASP A 32 -2.70 16.07 -6.43
CA ASP A 32 -1.30 15.98 -5.98
C ASP A 32 -0.99 14.55 -5.49
N ASN A 33 -0.06 13.92 -6.18
CA ASN A 33 0.31 12.51 -5.95
C ASN A 33 0.88 12.24 -4.56
N ARG A 34 1.43 13.26 -3.86
CA ARG A 34 1.90 13.14 -2.48
C ARG A 34 0.74 12.99 -1.51
N TRP A 35 -0.32 13.79 -1.70
CA TRP A 35 -1.54 13.68 -0.91
C TRP A 35 -2.22 12.33 -1.13
N LEU A 36 -2.25 11.85 -2.37
CA LEU A 36 -2.78 10.51 -2.65
C LEU A 36 -2.00 9.42 -1.92
N LEU A 37 -0.66 9.48 -1.95
CA LEU A 37 0.17 8.52 -1.21
C LEU A 37 0.01 8.64 0.31
N THR A 38 -0.09 9.86 0.84
CA THR A 38 -0.39 10.08 2.26
C THR A 38 -1.70 9.43 2.67
N ILE A 39 -2.75 9.61 1.88
CA ILE A 39 -4.08 9.03 2.13
C ILE A 39 -4.03 7.50 2.03
N TYR A 40 -3.43 6.95 0.96
CA TYR A 40 -3.35 5.51 0.76
C TYR A 40 -2.58 4.82 1.88
N TYR A 41 -1.38 5.29 2.21
CA TYR A 41 -0.61 4.70 3.32
C TYR A 41 -1.29 4.89 4.68
N GLY A 42 -1.92 6.04 4.92
CA GLY A 42 -2.71 6.28 6.13
C GLY A 42 -3.89 5.31 6.25
N PHE A 43 -4.65 5.15 5.17
CA PHE A 43 -5.81 4.26 5.12
C PHE A 43 -5.42 2.79 5.29
N ARG A 44 -4.31 2.37 4.65
CA ARG A 44 -3.72 1.05 4.82
C ARG A 44 -3.33 0.79 6.28
N GLY A 45 -2.64 1.76 6.91
CA GLY A 45 -2.26 1.65 8.31
C GLY A 45 -3.48 1.49 9.23
N VAL A 46 -4.52 2.30 9.01
CA VAL A 46 -5.79 2.19 9.76
C VAL A 46 -6.43 0.82 9.55
N SER A 47 -6.51 0.32 8.32
CA SER A 47 -7.15 -0.97 8.03
C SER A 47 -6.42 -2.15 8.68
N LEU A 48 -5.08 -2.12 8.73
CA LEU A 48 -4.26 -3.14 9.38
C LEU A 48 -4.45 -3.14 10.91
N VAL A 49 -4.44 -1.97 11.54
CA VAL A 49 -4.67 -1.82 12.98
C VAL A 49 -6.10 -2.21 13.34
N TRP A 50 -7.07 -1.80 12.52
CA TRP A 50 -8.47 -2.16 12.72
C TRP A 50 -8.68 -3.68 12.66
N LEU A 51 -8.06 -4.37 11.69
CA LEU A 51 -8.16 -5.83 11.58
C LEU A 51 -7.70 -6.53 12.86
N VAL A 52 -6.56 -6.08 13.41
CA VAL A 52 -5.99 -6.66 14.64
C VAL A 52 -6.88 -6.42 15.87
N SER A 53 -7.57 -5.28 15.88
CA SER A 53 -8.46 -4.87 16.99
C SER A 53 -9.87 -5.43 16.86
N SER A 54 -10.21 -6.03 15.73
CA SER A 54 -11.54 -6.57 15.43
C SER A 54 -11.64 -8.04 15.81
N ASP A 55 -12.84 -8.48 16.16
CA ASP A 55 -13.13 -9.91 16.31
C ASP A 55 -12.90 -10.62 14.96
N PRO A 56 -12.26 -11.80 14.94
CA PRO A 56 -11.92 -12.52 13.72
C PRO A 56 -13.16 -13.18 13.07
N SER A 57 -14.18 -12.37 12.77
CA SER A 57 -15.39 -12.78 12.07
C SER A 57 -15.18 -12.79 10.56
N TYR A 58 -15.93 -13.61 9.84
CA TYR A 58 -15.89 -13.62 8.38
C TYR A 58 -16.29 -12.28 7.77
N ALA A 59 -17.22 -11.56 8.40
CA ALA A 59 -17.62 -10.21 7.99
C ALA A 59 -16.46 -9.21 8.12
N ALA A 60 -15.74 -9.21 9.24
CA ALA A 60 -14.58 -8.33 9.43
C ALA A 60 -13.48 -8.62 8.40
N LEU A 61 -13.19 -9.90 8.13
CA LEU A 61 -12.22 -10.30 7.10
C LEU A 61 -12.66 -9.86 5.69
N THR A 62 -13.96 -9.92 5.38
CA THR A 62 -14.49 -9.48 4.07
C THR A 62 -14.38 -7.96 3.92
N ILE A 63 -14.75 -7.19 4.96
CA ILE A 63 -14.60 -5.73 4.96
C ILE A 63 -13.12 -5.36 4.78
N PHE A 64 -12.23 -6.01 5.54
CA PHE A 64 -10.79 -5.81 5.38
C PHE A 64 -10.32 -6.14 3.96
N ALA A 65 -10.76 -7.26 3.37
CA ALA A 65 -10.39 -7.67 2.03
C ALA A 65 -10.78 -6.63 0.96
N ILE A 66 -11.96 -6.03 1.10
CA ILE A 66 -12.42 -4.95 0.20
C ILE A 66 -11.55 -3.70 0.38
N ILE A 67 -11.38 -3.23 1.61
CA ILE A 67 -10.64 -2.01 1.93
C ILE A 67 -9.18 -2.16 1.53
N TYR A 68 -8.55 -3.25 1.93
CA TYR A 68 -7.15 -3.53 1.63
C TYR A 68 -6.92 -3.75 0.13
N GLY A 69 -7.86 -4.43 -0.55
CA GLY A 69 -7.81 -4.65 -1.98
C GLY A 69 -7.87 -3.33 -2.77
N LEU A 70 -8.77 -2.42 -2.44
CA LEU A 70 -8.88 -1.10 -3.08
C LEU A 70 -7.57 -0.29 -3.00
N ASP A 71 -6.78 -0.52 -1.97
CA ASP A 71 -5.53 0.20 -1.73
C ASP A 71 -4.28 -0.62 -2.13
N PHE A 72 -4.39 -1.90 -2.47
CA PHE A 72 -3.27 -2.84 -2.57
C PHE A 72 -2.17 -2.36 -3.54
N ILE A 73 -2.51 -2.08 -4.79
CA ILE A 73 -1.59 -1.54 -5.81
C ILE A 73 -1.87 -0.06 -6.12
N ALA A 74 -2.88 0.55 -5.49
CA ALA A 74 -3.28 1.93 -5.73
C ALA A 74 -2.16 2.97 -5.49
N THR A 75 -1.12 2.63 -4.75
CA THR A 75 0.07 3.47 -4.54
C THR A 75 1.00 3.53 -5.75
N VAL A 76 0.90 2.61 -6.71
CA VAL A 76 1.82 2.53 -7.86
C VAL A 76 1.66 3.71 -8.83
N PRO A 77 0.44 4.06 -9.34
CA PRO A 77 0.29 5.16 -10.28
C PRO A 77 0.82 6.51 -9.76
N PRO A 78 0.49 6.95 -8.54
CA PRO A 78 1.04 8.21 -8.02
C PRO A 78 2.55 8.15 -7.77
N THR A 79 3.11 6.98 -7.37
CA THR A 79 4.56 6.83 -7.20
C THR A 79 5.30 6.96 -8.52
N VAL A 80 4.80 6.32 -9.60
CA VAL A 80 5.37 6.46 -10.96
C VAL A 80 5.38 7.92 -11.38
N LYS A 81 4.27 8.64 -11.21
CA LYS A 81 4.17 10.05 -11.60
C LYS A 81 5.08 10.95 -10.79
N LEU A 82 5.18 10.76 -9.48
CA LEU A 82 6.13 11.51 -8.65
C LEU A 82 7.57 11.25 -9.08
N THR A 83 7.93 10.00 -9.36
CA THR A 83 9.28 9.63 -9.78
C THR A 83 9.63 10.24 -11.12
N ILE A 84 8.74 10.14 -12.12
CA ILE A 84 8.95 10.75 -13.44
C ILE A 84 8.98 12.28 -13.34
N GLY A 85 8.08 12.87 -12.55
CA GLY A 85 8.03 14.32 -12.32
C GLY A 85 9.29 14.88 -11.65
N ARG A 86 9.93 14.08 -10.79
CA ARG A 86 11.15 14.49 -10.07
C ARG A 86 12.44 14.27 -10.86
N PHE A 87 12.53 13.17 -11.59
CA PHE A 87 13.78 12.71 -12.24
C PHE A 87 13.72 12.76 -13.76
N GLY A 88 12.58 13.19 -14.33
CA GLY A 88 12.39 13.26 -15.78
C GLY A 88 12.06 11.90 -16.41
N ARG A 89 11.72 11.95 -17.70
CA ARG A 89 11.27 10.76 -18.46
C ARG A 89 12.39 9.78 -18.80
N GLU A 90 13.64 10.22 -18.82
CA GLU A 90 14.80 9.37 -19.15
C GLU A 90 15.21 8.48 -17.98
N ILE A 91 15.33 9.05 -16.78
CA ILE A 91 15.85 8.35 -15.59
C ILE A 91 14.73 7.87 -14.67
N GLY A 92 13.58 8.58 -14.64
CA GLY A 92 12.45 8.29 -13.78
C GLY A 92 11.99 6.82 -13.80
N PRO A 93 11.81 6.18 -14.97
CA PRO A 93 11.42 4.78 -15.02
C PRO A 93 12.43 3.82 -14.37
N ALA A 94 13.74 4.08 -14.52
CA ALA A 94 14.77 3.27 -13.89
C ALA A 94 14.75 3.42 -12.36
N ILE A 95 14.60 4.67 -11.86
CA ILE A 95 14.46 4.93 -10.43
C ILE A 95 13.20 4.27 -9.86
N PHE A 96 12.08 4.36 -10.57
CA PHE A 96 10.87 3.63 -10.17
C PHE A 96 11.11 2.11 -10.10
N GLY A 97 11.86 1.54 -11.05
CA GLY A 97 12.25 0.13 -11.01
C GLY A 97 13.00 -0.24 -9.74
N TRP A 98 13.93 0.59 -9.28
CA TRP A 98 14.65 0.39 -8.01
C TRP A 98 13.73 0.51 -6.79
N ILE A 99 12.84 1.50 -6.77
CA ILE A 99 11.83 1.65 -5.71
C ILE A 99 10.95 0.40 -5.65
N PHE A 100 10.50 -0.09 -6.81
CA PHE A 100 9.65 -1.26 -6.90
C PHE A 100 10.38 -2.55 -6.49
N ALA A 101 11.64 -2.72 -6.89
CA ALA A 101 12.47 -3.85 -6.46
C ALA A 101 12.68 -3.85 -4.93
N SER A 102 13.00 -2.70 -4.34
CA SER A 102 13.18 -2.58 -2.88
C SER A 102 11.88 -2.90 -2.12
N HIS A 103 10.73 -2.48 -2.67
CA HIS A 103 9.41 -2.83 -2.13
C HIS A 103 9.20 -4.36 -2.10
N HIS A 104 9.55 -5.07 -3.18
CA HIS A 104 9.39 -6.53 -3.25
C HIS A 104 10.33 -7.26 -2.28
N VAL A 105 11.56 -6.78 -2.11
CA VAL A 105 12.48 -7.31 -1.10
C VAL A 105 11.91 -7.13 0.29
N ALA A 106 11.42 -5.93 0.62
CA ALA A 106 10.79 -5.65 1.90
C ALA A 106 9.53 -6.51 2.13
N ALA A 107 8.69 -6.69 1.10
CA ALA A 107 7.50 -7.55 1.17
C ALA A 107 7.88 -9.01 1.44
N GLY A 108 8.93 -9.53 0.78
CA GLY A 108 9.46 -10.87 1.04
C GLY A 108 9.95 -11.04 2.49
N LEU A 109 10.71 -10.07 3.01
CA LEU A 109 11.18 -10.07 4.39
C LEU A 109 10.01 -10.02 5.39
N MET A 110 8.99 -9.21 5.12
CA MET A 110 7.79 -9.13 5.94
C MET A 110 7.00 -10.43 5.93
N THR A 111 6.91 -11.11 4.80
CA THR A 111 6.23 -12.41 4.69
C THR A 111 6.95 -13.47 5.54
N VAL A 112 8.28 -13.55 5.45
CA VAL A 112 9.09 -14.43 6.29
C VAL A 112 8.92 -14.07 7.78
N GLY A 113 9.02 -12.77 8.11
CA GLY A 113 8.82 -12.27 9.48
C GLY A 113 7.45 -12.62 10.05
N ALA A 114 6.40 -12.55 9.22
CA ALA A 114 5.05 -12.94 9.63
C ALA A 114 4.96 -14.46 9.90
N GLY A 115 5.60 -15.29 9.07
CA GLY A 115 5.71 -16.73 9.32
C GLY A 115 6.41 -17.03 10.64
N VAL A 116 7.58 -16.42 10.86
CA VAL A 116 8.36 -16.57 12.10
C VAL A 116 7.53 -16.10 13.32
N SER A 117 6.84 -14.96 13.22
CA SER A 117 5.96 -14.49 14.29
C SER A 117 4.86 -15.52 14.61
N ARG A 118 4.28 -16.14 13.59
CA ARG A 118 3.28 -17.18 13.78
C ARG A 118 3.86 -18.44 14.45
N ASP A 119 5.05 -18.87 14.04
CA ASP A 119 5.68 -20.09 14.55
C ASP A 119 6.15 -19.93 16.01
N PHE A 120 6.75 -18.78 16.36
CA PHE A 120 7.32 -18.55 17.69
C PHE A 120 6.35 -17.93 18.70
N ILE A 121 5.47 -17.03 18.25
CA ILE A 121 4.54 -16.29 19.12
C ILE A 121 3.12 -16.88 19.04
N GLY A 122 2.83 -17.71 18.04
CA GLY A 122 1.50 -18.26 17.80
C GLY A 122 0.51 -17.27 17.18
N SER A 123 0.96 -16.05 16.79
CA SER A 123 0.10 -14.96 16.33
C SER A 123 0.74 -14.14 15.20
N TYR A 124 -0.10 -13.64 14.29
CA TYR A 124 0.28 -12.67 13.27
C TYR A 124 0.16 -11.20 13.75
N VAL A 125 -0.42 -10.96 14.92
CA VAL A 125 -0.68 -9.61 15.46
C VAL A 125 0.56 -8.71 15.46
N PRO A 126 1.75 -9.15 15.91
CA PRO A 126 2.93 -8.29 15.88
C PRO A 126 3.31 -7.85 14.46
N SER A 127 3.18 -8.72 13.47
CA SER A 127 3.51 -8.41 12.07
C SER A 127 2.53 -7.40 11.48
N PHE A 128 1.24 -7.53 11.75
CA PHE A 128 0.23 -6.56 11.31
C PHE A 128 0.41 -5.19 11.96
N LEU A 129 0.72 -5.15 13.26
CA LEU A 129 0.99 -3.89 13.96
C LEU A 129 2.25 -3.22 13.41
N PHE A 130 3.32 -3.97 13.21
CA PHE A 130 4.54 -3.44 12.61
C PHE A 130 4.29 -2.87 11.21
N ALA A 131 3.55 -3.61 10.36
CA ALA A 131 3.16 -3.13 9.04
C ALA A 131 2.28 -1.87 9.11
N GLY A 132 1.34 -1.80 10.05
CA GLY A 132 0.51 -0.62 10.27
C GLY A 132 1.33 0.61 10.67
N ILE A 133 2.27 0.44 11.60
CA ILE A 133 3.17 1.52 12.05
C ILE A 133 4.04 2.02 10.88
N THR A 134 4.62 1.12 10.09
CA THR A 134 5.43 1.51 8.92
C THR A 134 4.60 2.24 7.87
N CYS A 135 3.32 1.90 7.69
CA CYS A 135 2.40 2.64 6.83
C CYS A 135 2.17 4.07 7.34
N PHE A 136 1.98 4.28 8.64
CA PHE A 136 1.83 5.64 9.20
C PHE A 136 3.11 6.47 9.07
N ILE A 137 4.29 5.85 9.25
CA ILE A 137 5.58 6.51 9.02
C ILE A 137 5.70 6.93 7.54
N ALA A 138 5.33 6.07 6.61
CA ALA A 138 5.31 6.38 5.18
C ALA A 138 4.33 7.52 4.87
N ALA A 139 3.10 7.48 5.39
CA ALA A 139 2.12 8.55 5.23
C ALA A 139 2.64 9.90 5.74
N ALA A 140 3.23 9.92 6.94
CA ALA A 140 3.85 11.12 7.50
C ALA A 140 5.01 11.63 6.63
N SER A 141 5.84 10.73 6.10
CA SER A 141 6.95 11.09 5.22
C SER A 141 6.48 11.82 3.97
N PHE A 142 5.43 11.33 3.31
CA PHE A 142 4.84 12.00 2.14
C PHE A 142 4.16 13.32 2.48
N TYR A 143 3.55 13.44 3.65
CA TYR A 143 2.96 14.68 4.14
C TYR A 143 4.01 15.81 4.30
N PHE A 144 5.19 15.49 4.82
CA PHE A 144 6.25 16.45 5.06
C PHE A 144 7.14 16.75 3.85
N VAL A 145 7.06 15.97 2.77
CA VAL A 145 7.81 16.25 1.53
C VAL A 145 7.35 17.59 0.93
N LYS A 146 8.27 18.55 0.84
CA LYS A 146 7.98 19.91 0.38
C LYS A 146 7.76 19.99 -1.14
N ASN A 147 6.86 20.86 -1.56
CA ASN A 147 6.47 21.06 -2.97
C ASN A 147 7.49 21.85 -3.81
N SER A 148 8.76 21.88 -3.41
CA SER A 148 9.72 22.87 -3.90
C SER A 148 10.18 22.74 -5.35
N ASP A 149 9.90 21.60 -6.04
CA ASP A 149 10.62 21.32 -7.28
C ASP A 149 9.76 20.84 -8.48
N MET A 150 8.44 20.95 -8.43
CA MET A 150 7.58 20.56 -9.57
C MET A 150 7.27 21.73 -10.53
N LYS A 151 7.83 22.92 -10.33
CA LYS A 151 7.56 24.13 -11.14
C LYS A 151 8.51 24.36 -12.31
N SER A 152 9.57 23.56 -12.48
CA SER A 152 10.62 23.84 -13.49
C SER A 152 10.58 22.99 -14.76
N SER A 153 9.54 22.19 -15.01
CA SER A 153 9.49 21.35 -16.22
C SER A 153 8.37 21.75 -17.22
N ASN A 154 7.95 23.01 -17.19
CA ASN A 154 7.16 23.60 -18.30
C ASN A 154 8.10 24.45 -19.16
N ILE A 155 9.02 23.82 -19.87
CA ILE A 155 9.63 24.34 -21.10
C ILE A 155 9.80 23.17 -22.06
#